data_e544a474692015da7afe70a97e8541e9
#
_entry.id   e544a474692015da7afe70a97e8541e9
#
_cell.length_a   1.000
_cell.length_b   1.000
_cell.length_c   1.000
_cell.angle_alpha   90.00
_cell.angle_beta   90.00
_cell.angle_gamma   90.00
#
_symmetry.space_group_name_H-M   'P 1'
#
loop_
_entity.id
_entity.type
_entity.pdbx_description
1 polymer ?
#
loop_
_entity_poly.entity_id
_entity_poly.type
_entity_poly.pdbx_seq_one_letter_code
_entity_poly.pdbx_strand_id
1 'polypeptide(L)'
;TELLQPLQPSYLDGVVVPARGNGNWFVSIAGGTTAFLGTPLGCEDLFGRLKPSYSLAIGKWFTPWVGARINYSGLQFKDGTLAVQEYHHLHADLLWNVLGGSYSRQEQVRWHLAPFAGIGLLHHATNGHNPFAVSYGIQGQYRISKRVSALVELSGATTFQDFDGYGKENRFGDHMLSLTAGFSFHIGRVGWKRAIDPSPYIRRDQWLVERVNALSEENRLYAG
;
A
#
# COMPACT_ATOMS: atom_id res chain seq x y z
N THR A 1 -43.48 13.30 -17.23
CA THR A 1 -42.68 14.55 -17.40
C THR A 1 -41.39 14.54 -16.58
N GLU A 2 -41.35 13.91 -15.39
CA GLU A 2 -40.13 13.82 -14.56
C GLU A 2 -38.99 13.03 -15.21
N LEU A 3 -39.32 12.00 -15.99
CA LEU A 3 -38.31 11.14 -16.64
C LEU A 3 -37.60 11.80 -17.85
N LEU A 4 -38.08 12.96 -18.31
CA LEU A 4 -37.45 13.74 -19.37
C LEU A 4 -36.47 14.80 -18.83
N GLN A 5 -36.41 14.99 -17.52
CA GLN A 5 -35.44 15.90 -16.93
C GLN A 5 -34.02 15.30 -16.94
N PRO A 6 -32.95 16.12 -17.00
CA PRO A 6 -31.58 15.64 -16.88
C PRO A 6 -31.40 14.88 -15.57
N LEU A 7 -30.98 13.63 -15.67
CA LEU A 7 -30.66 12.82 -14.47
C LEU A 7 -29.47 13.43 -13.74
N GLN A 8 -29.65 13.75 -12.48
CA GLN A 8 -28.52 14.05 -11.62
C GLN A 8 -27.75 12.76 -11.35
N PRO A 9 -26.42 12.79 -11.41
CA PRO A 9 -25.61 11.59 -11.14
C PRO A 9 -25.83 11.14 -9.68
N SER A 10 -26.33 9.93 -9.53
CA SER A 10 -26.34 9.22 -8.24
C SER A 10 -25.09 8.37 -8.13
N TYR A 11 -24.63 8.11 -6.91
CA TYR A 11 -23.41 7.39 -6.65
C TYR A 11 -23.69 6.20 -5.74
N LEU A 12 -23.01 5.08 -6.03
CA LEU A 12 -23.05 3.89 -5.17
C LEU A 12 -22.41 4.22 -3.82
N ASP A 13 -23.05 3.80 -2.74
CA ASP A 13 -22.50 3.99 -1.40
C ASP A 13 -21.33 3.06 -1.17
N GLY A 14 -20.24 3.62 -0.64
CA GLY A 14 -19.03 2.87 -0.32
C GLY A 14 -18.20 2.35 -1.50
N VAL A 15 -18.65 2.52 -2.74
CA VAL A 15 -17.93 2.04 -3.94
C VAL A 15 -17.13 3.17 -4.57
N VAL A 16 -15.83 2.93 -4.74
CA VAL A 16 -14.91 3.87 -5.40
C VAL A 16 -14.37 3.28 -6.69
N VAL A 17 -14.12 4.16 -7.65
CA VAL A 17 -13.43 3.78 -8.90
C VAL A 17 -11.94 3.63 -8.61
N PRO A 18 -11.29 2.52 -9.04
CA PRO A 18 -9.85 2.36 -8.90
C PRO A 18 -9.07 3.55 -9.48
N ALA A 19 -7.93 3.86 -8.87
CA ALA A 19 -7.11 4.97 -9.30
C ALA A 19 -6.57 4.74 -10.72
N ARG A 20 -6.71 5.76 -11.58
CA ARG A 20 -6.11 5.75 -12.92
C ARG A 20 -4.58 5.78 -12.83
N GLY A 21 -3.88 5.54 -13.95
CA GLY A 21 -2.42 5.46 -14.02
C GLY A 21 -1.67 6.59 -13.31
N ASN A 22 -2.19 7.83 -13.37
CA ASN A 22 -1.58 9.04 -12.79
C ASN A 22 -2.11 9.42 -11.40
N GLY A 23 -2.91 8.57 -10.75
CA GLY A 23 -3.53 8.88 -9.45
C GLY A 23 -2.91 8.13 -8.27
N ASN A 24 -2.89 8.80 -7.12
CA ASN A 24 -2.55 8.25 -5.80
C ASN A 24 -1.16 7.62 -5.70
N TRP A 25 -0.19 8.15 -6.43
CA TRP A 25 1.21 7.82 -6.24
C TRP A 25 1.75 8.49 -4.98
N PHE A 26 2.73 7.85 -4.35
CA PHE A 26 3.45 8.41 -3.22
C PHE A 26 4.94 8.07 -3.28
N VAL A 27 5.74 8.96 -2.70
CA VAL A 27 7.16 8.74 -2.38
C VAL A 27 7.31 8.95 -0.89
N SER A 28 8.01 8.06 -0.20
CA SER A 28 8.28 8.20 1.23
C SER A 28 9.77 8.13 1.51
N ILE A 29 10.17 8.88 2.53
CA ILE A 29 11.51 8.87 3.11
C ILE A 29 11.36 8.73 4.62
N ALA A 30 12.11 7.79 5.18
CA ALA A 30 12.12 7.55 6.62
C ALA A 30 13.52 7.21 7.11
N GLY A 31 13.78 7.49 8.36
CA GLY A 31 14.99 7.10 9.06
C GLY A 31 14.65 6.47 10.41
N GLY A 32 15.54 5.66 10.93
CA GLY A 32 15.30 4.97 12.19
C GLY A 32 16.41 4.01 12.56
N THR A 33 16.03 2.87 13.07
CA THR A 33 16.97 1.85 13.57
C THR A 33 16.58 0.46 13.09
N THR A 34 17.60 -0.38 12.90
CA THR A 34 17.47 -1.80 12.58
C THR A 34 18.20 -2.63 13.61
N ALA A 35 17.60 -3.75 14.02
CA ALA A 35 18.21 -4.78 14.84
C ALA A 35 18.23 -6.11 14.05
N PHE A 36 19.39 -6.74 14.00
CA PHE A 36 19.56 -8.07 13.47
C PHE A 36 19.31 -9.12 14.57
N LEU A 37 18.48 -10.11 14.28
CA LEU A 37 18.04 -11.16 15.20
C LEU A 37 18.53 -12.54 14.73
N GLY A 38 19.76 -12.63 14.23
CA GLY A 38 20.37 -13.89 13.79
C GLY A 38 20.64 -14.86 14.90
N THR A 39 20.94 -16.11 14.55
CA THR A 39 21.29 -17.17 15.50
C THR A 39 22.80 -17.49 15.42
N PRO A 40 23.53 -17.55 16.54
CA PRO A 40 23.06 -17.36 17.92
C PRO A 40 22.76 -15.89 18.22
N LEU A 41 21.71 -15.65 18.98
CA LEU A 41 21.51 -14.36 19.63
C LEU A 41 22.72 -14.09 20.52
N GLY A 42 23.58 -13.13 20.16
CA GLY A 42 24.73 -12.77 20.97
C GLY A 42 24.31 -12.32 22.37
N CYS A 43 25.28 -12.14 23.24
CA CYS A 43 25.07 -11.76 24.65
C CYS A 43 24.51 -10.35 24.87
N GLU A 44 24.41 -9.53 23.82
CA GLU A 44 23.82 -8.20 23.90
C GLU A 44 22.28 -8.27 23.81
N ASP A 45 21.62 -7.39 24.57
CA ASP A 45 20.19 -7.18 24.48
C ASP A 45 19.77 -6.53 23.12
N LEU A 46 18.48 -6.45 22.88
CA LEU A 46 17.93 -5.88 21.63
C LEU A 46 18.42 -4.44 21.41
N PHE A 47 18.55 -3.64 22.46
CA PHE A 47 18.94 -2.23 22.36
C PHE A 47 20.40 -2.06 21.97
N GLY A 48 21.30 -2.94 22.43
CA GLY A 48 22.72 -2.96 22.04
C GLY A 48 22.95 -3.29 20.55
N ARG A 49 21.96 -3.90 19.89
CA ARG A 49 22.00 -4.28 18.46
C ARG A 49 21.42 -3.22 17.51
N LEU A 50 20.78 -2.18 18.04
CA LEU A 50 20.19 -1.14 17.22
C LEU A 50 21.26 -0.38 16.44
N LYS A 51 21.10 -0.32 15.12
CA LYS A 51 21.93 0.45 14.19
C LYS A 51 21.08 1.37 13.33
N PRO A 52 21.62 2.52 12.89
CA PRO A 52 20.88 3.45 12.06
C PRO A 52 20.46 2.78 10.76
N SER A 53 19.26 3.11 10.31
CA SER A 53 18.66 2.65 9.08
C SER A 53 17.91 3.77 8.40
N TYR A 54 17.79 3.70 7.09
CA TYR A 54 16.93 4.57 6.29
C TYR A 54 16.09 3.76 5.32
N SER A 55 15.01 4.36 4.86
CA SER A 55 14.09 3.76 3.92
C SER A 55 13.62 4.80 2.91
N LEU A 56 13.61 4.41 1.65
CA LEU A 56 13.07 5.17 0.53
C LEU A 56 12.07 4.29 -0.21
N ALA A 57 10.85 4.78 -0.40
CA ALA A 57 9.84 4.01 -1.10
C ALA A 57 9.12 4.84 -2.16
N ILE A 58 8.74 4.18 -3.24
CA ILE A 58 7.79 4.68 -4.22
C ILE A 58 6.66 3.68 -4.35
N GLY A 59 5.43 4.16 -4.32
CA GLY A 59 4.27 3.29 -4.38
C GLY A 59 3.03 3.99 -4.90
N LYS A 60 1.97 3.22 -4.96
CA LYS A 60 0.67 3.66 -5.45
C LYS A 60 -0.45 3.00 -4.68
N TRP A 61 -1.45 3.78 -4.32
CA TRP A 61 -2.73 3.27 -3.85
C TRP A 61 -3.66 3.05 -5.05
N PHE A 62 -4.10 1.83 -5.28
CA PHE A 62 -5.04 1.46 -6.34
C PHE A 62 -6.47 1.72 -5.90
N THR A 63 -6.75 1.43 -4.65
CA THR A 63 -8.02 1.66 -3.96
C THR A 63 -7.74 2.26 -2.59
N PRO A 64 -8.73 2.73 -1.84
CA PRO A 64 -8.55 3.18 -0.45
C PRO A 64 -7.99 2.11 0.48
N TRP A 65 -8.11 0.84 0.11
CA TRP A 65 -7.70 -0.30 0.93
C TRP A 65 -6.42 -0.97 0.47
N VAL A 66 -6.13 -0.93 -0.84
CA VAL A 66 -5.03 -1.72 -1.43
C VAL A 66 -4.06 -0.82 -2.15
N GLY A 67 -2.79 -0.97 -1.83
CA GLY A 67 -1.67 -0.32 -2.50
C GLY A 67 -0.52 -1.29 -2.72
N ALA A 68 0.46 -0.84 -3.48
CA ALA A 68 1.73 -1.53 -3.63
C ALA A 68 2.87 -0.51 -3.61
N ARG A 69 4.04 -0.95 -3.18
CA ARG A 69 5.25 -0.12 -3.19
C ARG A 69 6.48 -0.95 -3.52
N ILE A 70 7.50 -0.26 -4.03
CA ILE A 70 8.89 -0.72 -4.01
C ILE A 70 9.58 0.09 -2.94
N ASN A 71 10.28 -0.58 -2.04
CA ASN A 71 11.00 0.02 -0.94
C ASN A 71 12.48 -0.39 -1.01
N TYR A 72 13.35 0.59 -0.82
CA TYR A 72 14.76 0.39 -0.61
C TYR A 72 15.13 0.83 0.80
N SER A 73 15.71 -0.06 1.58
CA SER A 73 16.18 0.21 2.94
C SER A 73 17.61 -0.28 3.11
N GLY A 74 18.30 0.27 4.07
CA GLY A 74 19.67 -0.12 4.32
C GLY A 74 20.33 0.72 5.40
N LEU A 75 21.58 0.62 5.50
CA LEU A 75 22.67 1.32 6.13
C LEU A 75 23.55 0.32 6.92
N GLN A 76 23.21 0.05 8.18
CA GLN A 76 24.06 -0.76 9.05
C GLN A 76 23.24 -1.76 9.87
N PHE A 77 23.86 -2.89 10.20
CA PHE A 77 23.37 -3.84 11.18
C PHE A 77 24.55 -4.43 11.97
N LYS A 78 24.30 -5.03 13.14
CA LYS A 78 25.28 -5.86 13.83
C LYS A 78 25.01 -7.32 13.48
N ASP A 79 26.04 -8.02 13.02
CA ASP A 79 25.96 -9.46 12.73
C ASP A 79 25.99 -10.33 14.01
N GLY A 80 25.97 -11.65 13.85
CA GLY A 80 26.02 -12.61 14.94
C GLY A 80 27.29 -12.51 15.78
N THR A 81 28.38 -11.90 15.28
CA THR A 81 29.64 -11.63 15.99
C THR A 81 29.72 -10.25 16.62
N LEU A 82 28.63 -9.47 16.55
CA LEU A 82 28.53 -8.08 16.99
C LEU A 82 29.37 -7.09 16.16
N ALA A 83 29.90 -7.51 15.01
CA ALA A 83 30.55 -6.61 14.06
C ALA A 83 29.53 -5.78 13.31
N VAL A 84 29.87 -4.51 13.06
CA VAL A 84 29.02 -3.60 12.27
C VAL A 84 29.24 -3.86 10.79
N GLN A 85 28.16 -4.18 10.09
CA GLN A 85 28.13 -4.49 8.66
C GLN A 85 27.16 -3.55 7.96
N GLU A 86 27.32 -3.42 6.63
CA GLU A 86 26.41 -2.67 5.78
C GLU A 86 25.51 -3.63 4.99
N TYR A 87 24.26 -3.21 4.79
CA TYR A 87 23.31 -3.97 4.01
C TYR A 87 22.44 -3.07 3.12
N HIS A 88 21.92 -3.68 2.06
CA HIS A 88 20.94 -3.09 1.15
C HIS A 88 19.78 -4.07 1.00
N HIS A 89 18.58 -3.59 1.17
CA HIS A 89 17.36 -4.37 1.04
C HIS A 89 16.41 -3.70 0.06
N LEU A 90 16.17 -4.36 -1.07
CA LEU A 90 15.19 -3.93 -2.06
C LEU A 90 14.03 -4.91 -2.06
N HIS A 91 12.83 -4.43 -1.80
CA HIS A 91 11.65 -5.28 -1.75
C HIS A 91 10.41 -4.60 -2.35
N ALA A 92 9.48 -5.43 -2.81
CA ALA A 92 8.17 -5.01 -3.28
C ALA A 92 7.10 -5.52 -2.32
N ASP A 93 6.25 -4.62 -1.85
CA ASP A 93 5.23 -4.90 -0.84
C ASP A 93 3.83 -4.62 -1.37
N LEU A 94 2.89 -5.44 -0.93
CA LEU A 94 1.46 -5.14 -0.96
C LEU A 94 1.04 -4.54 0.38
N LEU A 95 0.31 -3.43 0.34
CA LEU A 95 -0.18 -2.71 1.50
C LEU A 95 -1.70 -2.85 1.59
N TRP A 96 -2.19 -3.09 2.79
CA TRP A 96 -3.62 -3.14 3.05
C TRP A 96 -4.01 -2.14 4.14
N ASN A 97 -4.65 -1.03 3.74
CA ASN A 97 -5.12 -0.01 4.69
C ASN A 97 -6.40 -0.50 5.40
N VAL A 98 -6.26 -0.95 6.62
CA VAL A 98 -7.37 -1.48 7.43
C VAL A 98 -8.34 -0.41 7.94
N LEU A 99 -7.93 0.86 7.90
CA LEU A 99 -8.76 2.03 8.24
C LEU A 99 -9.40 2.67 7.00
N GLY A 100 -9.18 2.12 5.82
CA GLY A 100 -9.80 2.53 4.56
C GLY A 100 -11.29 2.28 4.53
N GLY A 101 -12.07 3.01 5.32
CA GLY A 101 -13.53 2.88 5.39
C GLY A 101 -14.26 3.42 4.14
N SER A 102 -15.61 3.56 4.20
CA SER A 102 -16.41 4.12 3.13
C SER A 102 -15.95 5.53 2.73
N TYR A 103 -16.23 5.93 1.51
CA TYR A 103 -15.75 7.21 0.92
C TYR A 103 -15.98 8.42 1.83
N SER A 104 -17.15 8.53 2.45
CA SER A 104 -17.48 9.62 3.38
C SER A 104 -16.61 9.64 4.63
N ARG A 105 -16.14 8.49 5.08
CA ARG A 105 -15.25 8.37 6.23
C ARG A 105 -13.80 8.72 5.88
N GLN A 106 -13.35 8.46 4.66
CA GLN A 106 -11.97 8.71 4.23
C GLN A 106 -11.58 10.17 4.17
N GLU A 107 -12.51 11.08 3.88
CA GLU A 107 -12.24 12.51 3.93
C GLU A 107 -12.03 13.01 5.37
N GLN A 108 -12.67 12.36 6.34
CA GLN A 108 -12.62 12.74 7.75
C GLN A 108 -11.48 12.06 8.51
N VAL A 109 -11.14 10.81 8.17
CA VAL A 109 -10.08 10.05 8.85
C VAL A 109 -8.72 10.52 8.39
N ARG A 110 -7.91 10.97 9.34
CA ARG A 110 -6.52 11.39 9.10
C ARG A 110 -5.50 10.27 9.28
N TRP A 111 -5.91 9.19 9.93
CA TRP A 111 -5.06 8.05 10.22
C TRP A 111 -5.22 6.94 9.16
N HIS A 112 -4.10 6.40 8.73
CA HIS A 112 -4.04 5.21 7.92
C HIS A 112 -3.18 4.18 8.65
N LEU A 113 -3.65 2.95 8.73
CA LEU A 113 -2.92 1.83 9.30
C LEU A 113 -2.88 0.73 8.24
N ALA A 114 -1.68 0.42 7.77
CA ALA A 114 -1.49 -0.49 6.66
C ALA A 114 -0.48 -1.58 7.03
N PRO A 115 -0.95 -2.77 7.46
CA PRO A 115 -0.12 -3.95 7.39
C PRO A 115 0.32 -4.19 5.94
N PHE A 116 1.51 -4.74 5.78
CA PHE A 116 2.08 -5.08 4.49
C PHE A 116 2.87 -6.37 4.54
N ALA A 117 2.98 -7.00 3.38
CA ALA A 117 3.86 -8.11 3.15
C ALA A 117 4.43 -8.03 1.73
N GLY A 118 5.65 -8.51 1.57
CA GLY A 118 6.35 -8.42 0.30
C GLY A 118 7.50 -9.39 0.20
N ILE A 119 8.19 -9.29 -0.92
CA ILE A 119 9.34 -10.10 -1.26
C ILE A 119 10.45 -9.22 -1.80
N GLY A 120 11.67 -9.61 -1.59
CA GLY A 120 12.82 -8.84 -2.03
C GLY A 120 14.14 -9.57 -1.95
N LEU A 121 15.19 -8.80 -2.17
CA LEU A 121 16.57 -9.24 -2.10
C LEU A 121 17.28 -8.44 -1.02
N LEU A 122 17.97 -9.15 -0.17
CA LEU A 122 18.85 -8.59 0.84
C LEU A 122 20.30 -8.76 0.35
N HIS A 123 21.08 -7.68 0.33
CA HIS A 123 22.47 -7.69 -0.07
C HIS A 123 23.36 -7.35 1.13
N HIS A 124 24.27 -8.24 1.45
CA HIS A 124 25.31 -8.00 2.44
C HIS A 124 26.53 -7.40 1.75
N ALA A 125 26.86 -6.15 2.06
CA ALA A 125 27.88 -5.41 1.32
C ALA A 125 29.30 -5.98 1.47
N THR A 126 29.59 -6.67 2.58
CA THR A 126 30.96 -7.18 2.85
C THR A 126 31.17 -8.59 2.32
N ASN A 127 30.23 -9.52 2.52
CA ASN A 127 30.38 -10.92 2.11
C ASN A 127 29.77 -11.22 0.72
N GLY A 128 29.04 -10.26 0.14
CA GLY A 128 28.41 -10.40 -1.19
C GLY A 128 27.25 -11.38 -1.26
N HIS A 129 26.73 -11.87 -0.14
CA HIS A 129 25.57 -12.74 -0.11
C HIS A 129 24.29 -11.95 -0.50
N ASN A 130 23.47 -12.58 -1.33
CA ASN A 130 22.22 -11.98 -1.84
C ASN A 130 21.03 -12.92 -1.58
N PRO A 131 20.67 -13.22 -0.31
CA PRO A 131 19.54 -14.06 -0.06
C PRO A 131 18.22 -13.41 -0.45
N PHE A 132 17.30 -14.25 -0.88
CA PHE A 132 15.91 -13.86 -1.02
C PHE A 132 15.29 -13.65 0.37
N ALA A 133 14.52 -12.58 0.52
CA ALA A 133 13.88 -12.22 1.78
C ALA A 133 12.38 -11.99 1.60
N VAL A 134 11.64 -12.34 2.63
CA VAL A 134 10.24 -11.92 2.81
C VAL A 134 10.23 -10.72 3.75
N SER A 135 9.62 -9.63 3.30
CA SER A 135 9.34 -8.44 4.10
C SER A 135 7.92 -8.46 4.64
N TYR A 136 7.73 -7.96 5.83
CA TYR A 136 6.41 -7.81 6.47
C TYR A 136 6.46 -6.71 7.52
N GLY A 137 5.30 -6.17 7.84
CA GLY A 137 5.25 -5.14 8.86
C GLY A 137 3.93 -4.41 8.90
N ILE A 138 3.95 -3.30 9.62
CA ILE A 138 2.82 -2.40 9.76
C ILE A 138 3.28 -0.95 9.63
N GLN A 139 2.58 -0.21 8.81
CA GLN A 139 2.82 1.20 8.56
C GLN A 139 1.66 2.03 9.11
N GLY A 140 1.96 2.96 10.00
CA GLY A 140 1.05 3.99 10.47
C GLY A 140 1.33 5.30 9.75
N GLN A 141 0.31 5.96 9.21
CA GLN A 141 0.43 7.29 8.60
C GLN A 141 -0.58 8.24 9.20
N TYR A 142 -0.15 9.47 9.46
CA TYR A 142 -1.00 10.58 9.85
C TYR A 142 -0.98 11.66 8.78
N ARG A 143 -2.14 11.94 8.18
CA ARG A 143 -2.28 12.94 7.13
C ARG A 143 -2.19 14.37 7.69
N ILE A 144 -1.07 15.04 7.45
CA ILE A 144 -0.83 16.43 7.82
C ILE A 144 -1.55 17.35 6.84
N SER A 145 -1.42 17.08 5.55
CA SER A 145 -2.07 17.82 4.47
C SER A 145 -2.58 16.88 3.37
N LYS A 146 -3.19 17.43 2.31
CA LYS A 146 -3.63 16.61 1.16
C LYS A 146 -2.47 15.87 0.46
N ARG A 147 -1.24 16.35 0.60
CA ARG A 147 -0.06 15.83 -0.10
C ARG A 147 1.03 15.29 0.82
N VAL A 148 0.95 15.54 2.12
CA VAL A 148 2.00 15.17 3.08
C VAL A 148 1.39 14.42 4.25
N SER A 149 1.99 13.28 4.56
CA SER A 149 1.66 12.47 5.74
C SER A 149 2.92 12.19 6.54
N ALA A 150 2.84 12.26 7.86
CA ALA A 150 3.83 11.67 8.73
C ALA A 150 3.70 10.14 8.70
N LEU A 151 4.81 9.44 8.82
CA LEU A 151 4.92 8.01 8.65
C LEU A 151 5.70 7.41 9.82
N VAL A 152 5.20 6.31 10.38
CA VAL A 152 5.93 5.42 11.28
C VAL A 152 5.74 4.00 10.79
N GLU A 153 6.82 3.23 10.72
CA GLU A 153 6.79 1.87 10.21
C GLU A 153 7.61 0.94 11.13
N LEU A 154 6.98 -0.17 11.51
CA LEU A 154 7.62 -1.32 12.10
C LEU A 154 7.66 -2.41 11.04
N SER A 155 8.85 -2.82 10.63
CA SER A 155 9.06 -3.80 9.58
C SER A 155 9.99 -4.91 10.02
N GLY A 156 9.75 -6.11 9.46
CA GLY A 156 10.59 -7.27 9.60
C GLY A 156 11.00 -7.80 8.24
N ALA A 157 12.18 -8.38 8.16
CA ALA A 157 12.64 -9.15 7.01
C ALA A 157 13.18 -10.50 7.49
N THR A 158 12.79 -11.55 6.78
CA THR A 158 13.26 -12.92 7.05
C THR A 158 13.89 -13.47 5.78
N THR A 159 15.13 -13.94 5.88
CA THR A 159 15.84 -14.57 4.78
C THR A 159 15.61 -16.07 4.77
N PHE A 160 15.65 -16.70 3.59
CA PHE A 160 15.57 -18.16 3.46
C PHE A 160 16.95 -18.83 3.49
N GLN A 161 18.00 -18.05 3.54
CA GLN A 161 19.40 -18.49 3.61
C GLN A 161 20.11 -17.68 4.69
N ASP A 162 21.24 -18.21 5.11
CA ASP A 162 22.15 -17.52 6.02
C ASP A 162 22.63 -16.20 5.40
N PHE A 163 22.34 -15.09 6.07
CA PHE A 163 22.67 -13.75 5.61
C PHE A 163 24.01 -13.27 6.17
N ASP A 164 24.30 -13.57 7.43
CA ASP A 164 25.53 -13.13 8.10
C ASP A 164 26.72 -14.07 7.86
N GLY A 165 26.49 -15.30 7.39
CA GLY A 165 27.53 -16.29 7.11
C GLY A 165 28.00 -17.07 8.33
N TYR A 166 27.36 -16.90 9.49
CA TYR A 166 27.76 -17.55 10.75
C TYR A 166 26.75 -18.57 11.29
N GLY A 167 25.63 -18.78 10.63
CA GLY A 167 24.58 -19.69 11.05
C GLY A 167 24.74 -21.11 10.55
N LYS A 168 24.17 -22.11 11.28
CA LYS A 168 23.89 -23.44 10.72
C LYS A 168 22.70 -23.34 9.81
N GLU A 169 22.71 -24.10 8.69
CA GLU A 169 21.62 -24.22 7.73
C GLU A 169 20.29 -24.58 8.43
N ASN A 170 19.53 -23.60 8.84
CA ASN A 170 18.15 -23.74 9.26
C ASN A 170 17.21 -23.33 8.10
N ARG A 171 16.06 -23.98 8.00
CA ARG A 171 15.04 -23.69 6.98
C ARG A 171 14.52 -22.25 7.00
N PHE A 172 14.63 -21.58 8.13
CA PHE A 172 14.35 -20.16 8.32
C PHE A 172 15.67 -19.48 8.64
N GLY A 173 16.12 -18.63 7.72
CA GLY A 173 17.35 -17.87 7.86
C GLY A 173 17.25 -16.76 8.90
N ASP A 174 18.03 -15.73 8.70
CA ASP A 174 18.14 -14.62 9.62
C ASP A 174 16.95 -13.69 9.60
N HIS A 175 16.70 -13.03 10.72
CA HIS A 175 15.62 -12.07 10.89
C HIS A 175 16.20 -10.69 11.17
N MET A 176 15.60 -9.67 10.56
CA MET A 176 15.88 -8.27 10.84
C MET A 176 14.59 -7.57 11.27
N LEU A 177 14.68 -6.70 12.26
CA LEU A 177 13.58 -5.86 12.73
C LEU A 177 13.99 -4.39 12.61
N SER A 178 13.13 -3.56 12.01
CA SER A 178 13.39 -2.14 11.80
C SER A 178 12.23 -1.29 12.29
N LEU A 179 12.55 -0.18 12.94
CA LEU A 179 11.60 0.86 13.30
C LEU A 179 12.05 2.16 12.67
N THR A 180 11.22 2.72 11.78
CA THR A 180 11.52 3.95 11.06
C THR A 180 10.39 4.95 11.18
N ALA A 181 10.73 6.24 11.10
CA ALA A 181 9.79 7.35 11.06
C ALA A 181 10.20 8.37 10.00
N GLY A 182 9.24 9.02 9.38
CA GLY A 182 9.51 9.96 8.31
C GLY A 182 8.25 10.57 7.69
N PHE A 183 8.31 10.83 6.40
CA PHE A 183 7.24 11.48 5.66
C PHE A 183 6.93 10.75 4.36
N SER A 184 5.66 10.79 3.97
CA SER A 184 5.15 10.32 2.69
C SER A 184 4.55 11.50 1.93
N PHE A 185 4.95 11.66 0.67
CA PHE A 185 4.54 12.73 -0.22
C PHE A 185 3.69 12.16 -1.35
N HIS A 186 2.45 12.62 -1.45
CA HIS A 186 1.53 12.18 -2.50
C HIS A 186 1.72 12.99 -3.77
N ILE A 187 1.90 12.29 -4.89
CA ILE A 187 2.22 12.86 -6.20
C ILE A 187 1.04 12.64 -7.16
N GLY A 188 0.87 13.56 -8.11
CA GLY A 188 -0.19 13.48 -9.10
C GLY A 188 -1.56 13.84 -8.54
N ARG A 189 -2.60 13.18 -9.06
CA ARG A 189 -3.98 13.37 -8.59
C ARG A 189 -4.19 12.58 -7.30
N VAL A 190 -4.55 13.28 -6.23
CA VAL A 190 -4.82 12.68 -4.91
C VAL A 190 -6.32 12.60 -4.69
N GLY A 191 -6.79 11.47 -4.18
CA GLY A 191 -8.18 11.24 -3.81
C GLY A 191 -8.88 10.20 -4.69
N TRP A 192 -10.13 9.94 -4.35
CA TRP A 192 -10.94 8.88 -4.92
C TRP A 192 -12.17 9.45 -5.62
N LYS A 193 -12.66 8.77 -6.64
CA LYS A 193 -13.93 9.08 -7.28
C LYS A 193 -14.95 8.03 -6.86
N ARG A 194 -16.17 8.47 -6.55
CA ARG A 194 -17.29 7.56 -6.34
C ARG A 194 -17.68 6.87 -7.64
N ALA A 195 -18.09 5.62 -7.55
CA ALA A 195 -18.70 4.93 -8.67
C ALA A 195 -20.12 5.48 -8.90
N ILE A 196 -20.44 5.75 -10.15
CA ILE A 196 -21.79 6.21 -10.54
C ILE A 196 -22.73 5.01 -10.41
N ASP A 197 -23.91 5.24 -9.83
CA ASP A 197 -25.00 4.26 -9.84
C ASP A 197 -25.67 4.26 -11.22
N PRO A 198 -25.59 3.15 -11.98
CA PRO A 198 -26.20 3.06 -13.30
C PRO A 198 -27.71 2.86 -13.25
N SER A 199 -28.30 2.49 -12.12
CA SER A 199 -29.71 2.10 -12.00
C SER A 199 -30.71 3.16 -12.49
N PRO A 200 -30.54 4.47 -12.21
CA PRO A 200 -31.45 5.48 -12.73
C PRO A 200 -31.38 5.60 -14.26
N TYR A 201 -30.21 5.41 -14.85
CA TYR A 201 -30.02 5.47 -16.30
C TYR A 201 -30.66 4.27 -16.99
N ILE A 202 -30.46 3.07 -16.44
CA ILE A 202 -31.06 1.83 -16.95
C ILE A 202 -32.59 1.91 -16.91
N ARG A 203 -33.17 2.37 -15.78
CA ARG A 203 -34.62 2.54 -15.67
C ARG A 203 -35.18 3.53 -16.68
N ARG A 204 -34.46 4.63 -16.93
CA ARG A 204 -34.90 5.60 -17.95
C ARG A 204 -34.82 5.01 -19.34
N ASP A 205 -33.79 4.32 -19.69
CA ASP A 205 -33.66 3.68 -21.01
C ASP A 205 -34.76 2.64 -21.24
N GLN A 206 -35.05 1.80 -20.23
CA GLN A 206 -36.18 0.85 -20.33
C GLN A 206 -37.51 1.56 -20.55
N TRP A 207 -37.80 2.62 -19.79
CA TRP A 207 -39.00 3.40 -19.96
C TRP A 207 -39.09 4.04 -21.35
N LEU A 208 -37.97 4.56 -21.87
CA LEU A 208 -37.92 5.14 -23.22
C LEU A 208 -38.22 4.08 -24.30
N VAL A 209 -37.63 2.90 -24.18
CA VAL A 209 -37.88 1.77 -25.10
C VAL A 209 -39.37 1.37 -25.06
N GLU A 210 -39.95 1.20 -23.88
CA GLU A 210 -41.37 0.89 -23.71
C GLU A 210 -42.25 1.99 -24.35
N ARG A 211 -41.92 3.26 -24.14
CA ARG A 211 -42.67 4.38 -24.70
C ARG A 211 -42.57 4.46 -26.23
N VAL A 212 -41.38 4.22 -26.79
CA VAL A 212 -41.18 4.16 -28.24
C VAL A 212 -41.97 3.03 -28.85
N ASN A 213 -41.93 1.85 -28.23
CA ASN A 213 -42.69 0.68 -28.70
C ASN A 213 -44.20 0.95 -28.66
N ALA A 214 -44.73 1.55 -27.59
CA ALA A 214 -46.13 1.90 -27.46
C ALA A 214 -46.56 2.91 -28.54
N LEU A 215 -45.77 3.97 -28.76
CA LEU A 215 -46.06 4.97 -29.80
C LEU A 215 -45.96 4.38 -31.22
N SER A 216 -45.05 3.47 -31.46
CA SER A 216 -44.90 2.77 -32.74
C SER A 216 -46.14 1.90 -33.03
N GLU A 217 -46.63 1.18 -32.03
CA GLU A 217 -47.86 0.37 -32.16
C GLU A 217 -49.11 1.25 -32.38
N GLU A 218 -49.21 2.35 -31.63
CA GLU A 218 -50.29 3.32 -31.81
C GLU A 218 -50.28 3.90 -33.24
N ASN A 219 -49.11 4.31 -33.74
CA ASN A 219 -48.97 4.81 -35.11
C ASN A 219 -49.33 3.76 -36.17
N ARG A 220 -49.01 2.49 -35.91
CA ARG A 220 -49.38 1.38 -36.79
C ARG A 220 -50.90 1.21 -36.87
N LEU A 221 -51.59 1.38 -35.75
CA LEU A 221 -53.05 1.29 -35.68
C LEU A 221 -53.75 2.47 -36.42
N TYR A 222 -53.14 3.66 -36.45
CA TYR A 222 -53.68 4.81 -37.16
C TYR A 222 -53.37 4.83 -38.67
N ALA A 223 -52.38 4.03 -39.12
CA ALA A 223 -51.97 3.97 -40.53
C ALA A 223 -52.62 2.83 -41.31
N GLY A 224 -53.39 1.97 -40.68
CA GLY A 224 -54.18 0.89 -41.29
C GLY A 224 -55.67 1.21 -41.26
#